data_e0e41aa7373d7f1612cbf0544292732a
#
_entry.id   e0e41aa7373d7f1612cbf0544292732a
#
_cell.length_a   1.000
_cell.length_b   1.000
_cell.length_c   1.000
_cell.angle_alpha   90.00
_cell.angle_beta   90.00
_cell.angle_gamma   90.00
#
_symmetry.space_group_name_H-M   'P 1'
#
loop_
_entity.id
_entity.type
_entity.pdbx_description
1 polymer ?
#
loop_
_entity_poly.entity_id
_entity_poly.type
_entity_poly.pdbx_seq_one_letter_code
_entity_poly.pdbx_strand_id
1 'polypeptide(L)'
;MELQTFTPQYLPAATELFVRNFRTLRASVAALPATLEDTALISHKLERLLARHPGVVVLEHGRLVGYLVYMILDNFRDTGRRAAYCPEWAHAVQAGVQAKVYPQMYRQVGEQWAAQGCQVHAITLLANDPQALQTWFWSGFGLAVVDAVRPLQPLERPANSALRIRQAVMADADALASLEVEHRRYYSASPVFMAPRAGMSADDFRQFLAQPDNSVWLALDGSRPVGFLRLDGYELDGADAIVFPGTVFISGAFILPDYRGQGGS
;
A
#
# COMPACT_ATOMS: atom_id res chain seq x y z
N MET A 1 8.16 -22.69 21.03
CA MET A 1 7.43 -21.45 20.69
C MET A 1 6.04 -21.54 21.28
N GLU A 2 5.61 -20.51 21.95
CA GLU A 2 4.32 -20.42 22.65
C GLU A 2 3.54 -19.24 22.08
N LEU A 3 2.30 -19.49 21.65
CA LEU A 3 1.38 -18.48 21.16
C LEU A 3 0.50 -17.99 22.31
N GLN A 4 0.42 -16.67 22.46
CA GLN A 4 -0.38 -16.04 23.52
C GLN A 4 -1.17 -14.85 22.97
N THR A 5 -2.18 -14.40 23.72
CA THR A 5 -2.87 -13.13 23.44
C THR A 5 -1.89 -11.96 23.66
N PHE A 6 -1.92 -11.01 22.74
CA PHE A 6 -1.12 -9.79 22.91
C PHE A 6 -1.73 -8.92 24.02
N THR A 7 -1.03 -8.79 25.11
CA THR A 7 -1.41 -7.91 26.24
C THR A 7 -0.46 -6.71 26.31
N PRO A 8 -0.82 -5.61 26.98
CA PRO A 8 0.02 -4.40 27.08
C PRO A 8 1.44 -4.63 27.56
N GLN A 9 1.70 -5.69 28.35
CA GLN A 9 3.05 -6.03 28.80
C GLN A 9 4.05 -6.31 27.66
N TYR A 10 3.55 -6.70 26.47
CA TYR A 10 4.37 -7.00 25.30
C TYR A 10 4.62 -5.80 24.39
N LEU A 11 3.95 -4.65 24.62
CA LEU A 11 4.09 -3.44 23.79
C LEU A 11 5.54 -2.99 23.61
N PRO A 12 6.37 -2.89 24.66
CA PRO A 12 7.76 -2.46 24.49
C PRO A 12 8.55 -3.40 23.56
N ALA A 13 8.45 -4.70 23.78
CA ALA A 13 9.18 -5.70 22.98
C ALA A 13 8.69 -5.77 21.53
N ALA A 14 7.38 -5.62 21.30
CA ALA A 14 6.78 -5.57 19.98
C ALA A 14 7.23 -4.32 19.19
N THR A 15 7.19 -3.17 19.85
CA THR A 15 7.67 -1.88 19.30
C THR A 15 9.14 -1.97 18.89
N GLU A 16 10.00 -2.45 19.77
CA GLU A 16 11.43 -2.61 19.49
C GLU A 16 11.68 -3.58 18.33
N LEU A 17 10.92 -4.68 18.25
CA LEU A 17 11.04 -5.66 17.17
C LEU A 17 10.72 -5.02 15.81
N PHE A 18 9.61 -4.28 15.73
CA PHE A 18 9.24 -3.57 14.49
C PHE A 18 10.29 -2.52 14.12
N VAL A 19 10.64 -1.63 15.03
CA VAL A 19 11.60 -0.53 14.78
C VAL A 19 12.95 -1.07 14.30
N ARG A 20 13.43 -2.16 14.88
CA ARG A 20 14.66 -2.83 14.43
C ARG A 20 14.54 -3.34 12.99
N ASN A 21 13.43 -4.00 12.63
CA ASN A 21 13.19 -4.48 11.28
C ASN A 21 13.06 -3.32 10.29
N PHE A 22 12.38 -2.24 10.66
CA PHE A 22 12.23 -1.05 9.83
C PHE A 22 13.56 -0.32 9.59
N ARG A 23 14.42 -0.21 10.60
CA ARG A 23 15.78 0.34 10.44
C ARG A 23 16.60 -0.46 9.42
N THR A 24 16.45 -1.78 9.40
CA THR A 24 17.12 -2.63 8.41
C THR A 24 16.62 -2.32 6.98
N LEU A 25 15.33 -2.13 6.78
CA LEU A 25 14.78 -1.69 5.51
C LEU A 25 15.31 -0.31 5.12
N ARG A 26 15.24 0.65 6.03
CA ARG A 26 15.66 2.03 5.79
C ARG A 26 17.15 2.16 5.43
N ALA A 27 17.99 1.30 5.97
CA ALA A 27 19.40 1.23 5.59
C ALA A 27 19.63 0.85 4.12
N SER A 28 18.70 0.12 3.51
CA SER A 28 18.75 -0.26 2.09
C SER A 28 17.94 0.67 1.18
N VAL A 29 17.00 1.45 1.74
CA VAL A 29 16.10 2.36 1.00
C VAL A 29 16.20 3.77 1.61
N ALA A 30 17.21 4.52 1.21
CA ALA A 30 17.51 5.85 1.78
C ALA A 30 16.38 6.89 1.60
N ALA A 31 15.45 6.66 0.67
CA ALA A 31 14.30 7.53 0.45
C ALA A 31 13.23 7.42 1.56
N LEU A 32 13.26 6.36 2.38
CA LEU A 32 12.29 6.18 3.45
C LEU A 32 12.56 7.14 4.62
N PRO A 33 11.52 7.80 5.15
CA PRO A 33 11.66 8.68 6.31
C PRO A 33 11.94 7.90 7.59
N ALA A 34 12.46 8.57 8.61
CA ALA A 34 12.71 7.96 9.93
C ALA A 34 11.45 7.89 10.81
N THR A 35 10.29 8.33 10.34
CA THR A 35 9.07 8.49 11.15
C THR A 35 8.68 7.22 11.90
N LEU A 36 8.77 6.06 11.24
CA LEU A 36 8.46 4.78 11.88
C LEU A 36 9.60 4.20 12.74
N GLU A 37 10.69 4.92 12.94
CA GLU A 37 11.70 4.61 13.95
C GLU A 37 11.37 5.18 15.33
N ASP A 38 10.35 6.04 15.41
CA ASP A 38 9.86 6.58 16.67
C ASP A 38 9.10 5.49 17.45
N THR A 39 9.72 5.03 18.52
CA THR A 39 9.16 3.99 19.39
C THR A 39 7.88 4.44 20.09
N ALA A 40 7.75 5.73 20.43
CA ALA A 40 6.54 6.25 21.07
C ALA A 40 5.35 6.23 20.07
N LEU A 41 5.60 6.62 18.81
CA LEU A 41 4.60 6.55 17.75
C LEU A 41 4.12 5.13 17.51
N ILE A 42 5.03 4.18 17.35
CA ILE A 42 4.69 2.77 17.09
C ILE A 42 3.95 2.16 18.30
N SER A 43 4.42 2.40 19.52
CA SER A 43 3.73 1.95 20.74
C SER A 43 2.29 2.47 20.78
N HIS A 44 2.09 3.75 20.53
CA HIS A 44 0.76 4.36 20.50
C HIS A 44 -0.17 3.77 19.42
N LYS A 45 0.37 3.55 18.19
CA LYS A 45 -0.37 2.89 17.11
C LYS A 45 -0.82 1.47 17.51
N LEU A 46 0.08 0.67 18.05
CA LEU A 46 -0.22 -0.68 18.53
C LEU A 46 -1.26 -0.69 19.65
N GLU A 47 -1.11 0.19 20.65
CA GLU A 47 -2.05 0.32 21.75
C GLU A 47 -3.48 0.64 21.26
N ARG A 48 -3.61 1.56 20.30
CA ARG A 48 -4.90 1.89 19.70
C ARG A 48 -5.56 0.72 18.97
N LEU A 49 -4.80 -0.13 18.29
CA LEU A 49 -5.35 -1.33 17.66
C LEU A 49 -5.76 -2.36 18.69
N LEU A 50 -4.91 -2.62 19.70
CA LEU A 50 -5.16 -3.58 20.75
C LEU A 50 -6.41 -3.23 21.58
N ALA A 51 -6.73 -1.95 21.72
CA ALA A 51 -7.95 -1.50 22.37
C ALA A 51 -9.24 -1.91 21.63
N ARG A 52 -9.14 -2.26 20.35
CA ARG A 52 -10.29 -2.60 19.48
C ARG A 52 -10.33 -4.07 19.09
N HIS A 53 -9.17 -4.67 18.88
CA HIS A 53 -9.04 -6.04 18.37
C HIS A 53 -7.94 -6.79 19.14
N PRO A 54 -8.20 -8.03 19.57
CA PRO A 54 -7.18 -8.84 20.22
C PRO A 54 -6.08 -9.21 19.21
N GLY A 55 -4.84 -8.92 19.56
CA GLY A 55 -3.67 -9.37 18.85
C GLY A 55 -3.12 -10.68 19.41
N VAL A 56 -2.09 -11.20 18.74
CA VAL A 56 -1.35 -12.39 19.19
C VAL A 56 0.14 -12.10 19.23
N VAL A 57 0.83 -12.77 20.14
CA VAL A 57 2.29 -12.80 20.25
C VAL A 57 2.80 -14.22 20.24
N VAL A 58 4.02 -14.42 19.75
CA VAL A 58 4.74 -15.68 19.86
C VAL A 58 5.99 -15.46 20.69
N LEU A 59 6.14 -16.31 21.69
CA LEU A 59 7.29 -16.31 22.58
C LEU A 59 8.18 -17.53 22.33
N GLU A 60 9.48 -17.34 22.37
CA GLU A 60 10.47 -18.40 22.39
C GLU A 60 11.37 -18.22 23.61
N HIS A 61 11.41 -19.22 24.49
CA HIS A 61 12.12 -19.13 25.79
C HIS A 61 11.78 -17.85 26.58
N GLY A 62 10.49 -17.50 26.61
CA GLY A 62 9.99 -16.31 27.32
C GLY A 62 10.27 -14.97 26.64
N ARG A 63 10.91 -14.95 25.45
CA ARG A 63 11.18 -13.72 24.67
C ARG A 63 10.23 -13.60 23.49
N LEU A 64 9.75 -12.40 23.22
CA LEU A 64 8.91 -12.12 22.08
C LEU A 64 9.72 -12.25 20.78
N VAL A 65 9.27 -13.16 19.90
CA VAL A 65 9.86 -13.39 18.57
C VAL A 65 8.93 -13.01 17.44
N GLY A 66 7.66 -12.72 17.72
CA GLY A 66 6.71 -12.22 16.73
C GLY A 66 5.44 -11.71 17.36
N TYR A 67 4.76 -10.81 16.65
CA TYR A 67 3.42 -10.33 17.00
C TYR A 67 2.61 -10.02 15.74
N LEU A 68 1.30 -10.01 15.90
CA LEU A 68 0.36 -9.60 14.86
C LEU A 68 -0.87 -8.98 15.51
N VAL A 69 -1.21 -7.78 15.09
CA VAL A 69 -2.44 -7.04 15.39
C VAL A 69 -3.10 -6.66 14.07
N TYR A 70 -4.37 -6.35 14.08
CA TYR A 70 -5.13 -6.06 12.86
C TYR A 70 -6.23 -5.03 13.10
N MET A 71 -6.78 -4.51 12.02
CA MET A 71 -8.00 -3.72 12.00
C MET A 71 -9.03 -4.38 11.09
N ILE A 72 -10.32 -4.08 11.33
CA ILE A 72 -11.42 -4.50 10.46
C ILE A 72 -11.86 -3.29 9.65
N LEU A 73 -11.94 -3.47 8.33
CA LEU A 73 -12.40 -2.50 7.36
C LEU A 73 -13.66 -3.03 6.68
N ASP A 74 -14.75 -2.27 6.70
CA ASP A 74 -16.02 -2.71 6.11
C ASP A 74 -16.07 -2.57 4.58
N ASN A 75 -15.23 -1.70 4.02
CA ASN A 75 -15.11 -1.49 2.57
C ASN A 75 -13.63 -1.46 2.16
N PHE A 76 -13.02 -2.63 2.03
CA PHE A 76 -11.60 -2.73 1.67
C PHE A 76 -11.38 -2.28 0.23
N ARG A 77 -10.62 -1.19 0.05
CA ARG A 77 -10.23 -0.65 -1.26
C ARG A 77 -11.42 -0.48 -2.22
N ASP A 78 -12.55 0.01 -1.71
CA ASP A 78 -13.79 0.25 -2.48
C ASP A 78 -14.37 -0.98 -3.19
N THR A 79 -14.08 -2.17 -2.68
CA THR A 79 -14.63 -3.42 -3.21
C THR A 79 -15.98 -3.81 -2.61
N GLY A 80 -16.47 -3.07 -1.61
CA GLY A 80 -17.64 -3.43 -0.82
C GLY A 80 -17.44 -4.66 0.08
N ARG A 81 -16.19 -5.16 0.20
CA ARG A 81 -15.89 -6.35 0.98
C ARG A 81 -15.30 -5.98 2.34
N ARG A 82 -15.77 -6.69 3.37
CA ARG A 82 -15.18 -6.60 4.70
C ARG A 82 -13.83 -7.30 4.75
N ALA A 83 -12.83 -6.65 5.32
CA ALA A 83 -11.48 -7.18 5.40
C ALA A 83 -10.91 -7.11 6.82
N ALA A 84 -10.05 -8.07 7.15
CA ALA A 84 -9.04 -7.91 8.17
C ALA A 84 -7.74 -7.42 7.53
N TYR A 85 -7.22 -6.31 8.01
CA TYR A 85 -6.03 -5.66 7.46
C TYR A 85 -4.96 -5.47 8.53
N CYS A 86 -3.74 -5.89 8.22
CA CYS A 86 -2.55 -5.67 9.05
C CYS A 86 -1.62 -4.68 8.34
N PRO A 87 -1.53 -3.41 8.80
CA PRO A 87 -0.49 -2.48 8.36
C PRO A 87 0.91 -3.00 8.62
N GLU A 88 1.91 -2.45 7.97
CA GLU A 88 3.31 -2.87 8.08
C GLU A 88 3.88 -2.81 9.51
N TRP A 89 3.37 -1.89 10.33
CA TRP A 89 3.77 -1.74 11.73
C TRP A 89 2.94 -2.59 12.70
N ALA A 90 1.83 -3.18 12.24
CA ALA A 90 0.93 -3.99 13.06
C ALA A 90 1.40 -5.44 13.24
N HIS A 91 2.50 -5.82 12.63
CA HIS A 91 3.13 -7.11 12.81
C HIS A 91 4.64 -7.01 12.63
N ALA A 92 5.35 -7.89 13.29
CA ALA A 92 6.77 -8.14 13.03
C ALA A 92 7.16 -9.53 13.52
N VAL A 93 8.15 -10.12 12.87
CA VAL A 93 8.77 -11.38 13.30
C VAL A 93 10.28 -11.23 13.28
N GLN A 94 10.95 -11.85 14.23
CA GLN A 94 12.40 -11.90 14.29
C GLN A 94 12.96 -12.61 13.06
N ALA A 95 14.04 -12.08 12.49
CA ALA A 95 14.72 -12.70 11.36
C ALA A 95 15.13 -14.15 11.64
N GLY A 96 14.94 -15.01 10.65
CA GLY A 96 15.26 -16.44 10.70
C GLY A 96 14.16 -17.37 11.23
N VAL A 97 13.06 -16.82 11.78
CA VAL A 97 11.95 -17.64 12.28
C VAL A 97 10.59 -17.35 11.60
N GLN A 98 10.57 -16.50 10.56
CA GLN A 98 9.35 -16.07 9.88
C GLN A 98 8.49 -17.25 9.38
N ALA A 99 9.13 -18.25 8.77
CA ALA A 99 8.44 -19.42 8.22
C ALA A 99 7.71 -20.28 9.28
N LYS A 100 8.09 -20.13 10.54
CA LYS A 100 7.44 -20.84 11.66
C LYS A 100 6.41 -19.96 12.36
N VAL A 101 6.73 -18.68 12.56
CA VAL A 101 5.96 -17.77 13.41
C VAL A 101 4.74 -17.21 12.68
N TYR A 102 4.88 -16.73 11.44
CA TYR A 102 3.75 -16.16 10.69
C TYR A 102 2.59 -17.16 10.49
N PRO A 103 2.81 -18.40 10.04
CA PRO A 103 1.70 -19.35 9.88
C PRO A 103 1.01 -19.70 11.19
N GLN A 104 1.78 -19.72 12.31
CA GLN A 104 1.22 -19.99 13.61
C GLN A 104 0.30 -18.84 14.08
N MET A 105 0.72 -17.60 13.91
CA MET A 105 -0.10 -16.42 14.22
C MET A 105 -1.31 -16.36 13.30
N TYR A 106 -1.11 -16.53 11.98
CA TYR A 106 -2.19 -16.42 11.00
C TYR A 106 -3.29 -17.46 11.23
N ARG A 107 -2.96 -18.70 11.53
CA ARG A 107 -3.96 -19.72 11.86
C ARG A 107 -4.88 -19.26 13.00
N GLN A 108 -4.32 -18.67 14.05
CA GLN A 108 -5.11 -18.20 15.19
C GLN A 108 -6.00 -17.02 14.86
N VAL A 109 -5.46 -15.99 14.17
CA VAL A 109 -6.25 -14.79 13.85
C VAL A 109 -7.17 -15.01 12.64
N GLY A 110 -6.78 -15.84 11.68
CA GLY A 110 -7.56 -16.10 10.48
C GLY A 110 -8.93 -16.75 10.78
N GLU A 111 -9.00 -17.64 11.78
CA GLU A 111 -10.26 -18.17 12.27
C GLU A 111 -11.16 -17.07 12.85
N GLN A 112 -10.57 -16.14 13.61
CA GLN A 112 -11.30 -15.01 14.18
C GLN A 112 -11.80 -14.05 13.09
N TRP A 113 -10.99 -13.79 12.05
CA TRP A 113 -11.36 -12.95 10.92
C TRP A 113 -12.51 -13.55 10.12
N ALA A 114 -12.45 -14.83 9.84
CA ALA A 114 -13.54 -15.55 9.16
C ALA A 114 -14.83 -15.51 10.00
N ALA A 115 -14.75 -15.72 11.30
CA ALA A 115 -15.90 -15.66 12.22
C ALA A 115 -16.51 -14.25 12.30
N GLN A 116 -15.72 -13.19 12.07
CA GLN A 116 -16.17 -11.80 11.99
C GLN A 116 -16.70 -11.42 10.59
N GLY A 117 -16.80 -12.37 9.65
CA GLY A 117 -17.32 -12.16 8.30
C GLY A 117 -16.34 -11.46 7.36
N CYS A 118 -15.04 -11.46 7.65
CA CYS A 118 -14.05 -10.93 6.73
C CYS A 118 -13.94 -11.83 5.50
N GLN A 119 -14.16 -11.24 4.34
CA GLN A 119 -14.05 -11.90 3.04
C GLN A 119 -12.67 -11.71 2.41
N VAL A 120 -11.89 -10.78 2.94
CA VAL A 120 -10.53 -10.45 2.53
C VAL A 120 -9.63 -10.44 3.75
N HIS A 121 -8.48 -11.10 3.64
CA HIS A 121 -7.38 -10.99 4.59
C HIS A 121 -6.23 -10.29 3.89
N ALA A 122 -5.77 -9.17 4.42
CA ALA A 122 -4.73 -8.35 3.82
C ALA A 122 -3.62 -8.01 4.81
N ILE A 123 -2.40 -7.95 4.33
CA ILE A 123 -1.22 -7.60 5.12
C ILE A 123 -0.25 -6.80 4.27
N THR A 124 0.31 -5.74 4.84
CA THR A 124 1.42 -4.99 4.23
C THR A 124 2.74 -5.47 4.79
N LEU A 125 3.66 -5.89 3.92
CA LEU A 125 4.96 -6.42 4.29
C LEU A 125 6.07 -5.44 3.91
N LEU A 126 7.13 -5.40 4.71
CA LEU A 126 8.37 -4.73 4.34
C LEU A 126 9.09 -5.56 3.25
N ALA A 127 9.36 -4.94 2.11
CA ALA A 127 9.83 -5.63 0.90
C ALA A 127 11.24 -6.25 1.02
N ASN A 128 12.01 -5.87 2.04
CA ASN A 128 13.35 -6.40 2.30
C ASN A 128 13.37 -7.73 3.07
N ASP A 129 12.20 -8.30 3.38
CA ASP A 129 12.10 -9.61 4.05
C ASP A 129 11.55 -10.67 3.08
N PRO A 130 12.43 -11.28 2.25
CA PRO A 130 11.98 -12.29 1.29
C PRO A 130 11.44 -13.55 1.95
N GLN A 131 11.86 -13.86 3.18
CA GLN A 131 11.34 -15.00 3.91
C GLN A 131 9.89 -14.76 4.40
N ALA A 132 9.58 -13.54 4.84
CA ALA A 132 8.19 -13.18 5.16
C ALA A 132 7.32 -13.22 3.90
N LEU A 133 7.77 -12.61 2.79
CA LEU A 133 7.05 -12.63 1.51
C LEU A 133 6.74 -14.08 1.06
N GLN A 134 7.73 -14.94 1.06
CA GLN A 134 7.56 -16.35 0.69
C GLN A 134 6.60 -17.08 1.64
N THR A 135 6.70 -16.81 2.93
CA THR A 135 5.84 -17.44 3.95
C THR A 135 4.37 -17.09 3.74
N TRP A 136 4.07 -15.82 3.49
CA TRP A 136 2.70 -15.38 3.23
C TRP A 136 2.16 -15.87 1.89
N PHE A 137 3.01 -15.93 0.85
CA PHE A 137 2.65 -16.54 -0.42
C PHE A 137 2.21 -18.01 -0.25
N TRP A 138 3.00 -18.82 0.47
CA TRP A 138 2.67 -20.21 0.74
C TRP A 138 1.49 -20.38 1.71
N SER A 139 1.11 -19.33 2.42
CA SER A 139 -0.10 -19.27 3.23
C SER A 139 -1.36 -18.93 2.42
N GLY A 140 -1.25 -18.80 1.10
CA GLY A 140 -2.36 -18.53 0.18
C GLY A 140 -2.59 -17.06 -0.15
N PHE A 141 -1.67 -16.17 0.23
CA PHE A 141 -1.77 -14.75 -0.11
C PHE A 141 -1.21 -14.47 -1.51
N GLY A 142 -1.92 -13.65 -2.27
CA GLY A 142 -1.44 -13.10 -3.55
C GLY A 142 -0.93 -11.67 -3.40
N LEU A 143 -0.03 -11.27 -4.30
CA LEU A 143 0.43 -9.90 -4.37
C LEU A 143 -0.69 -9.02 -4.95
N ALA A 144 -1.16 -8.04 -4.17
CA ALA A 144 -2.21 -7.11 -4.58
C ALA A 144 -1.65 -5.77 -5.06
N VAL A 145 -0.68 -5.20 -4.33
CA VAL A 145 -0.07 -3.89 -4.61
C VAL A 145 1.37 -3.90 -4.14
N VAL A 146 2.21 -3.13 -4.80
CA VAL A 146 3.57 -2.78 -4.38
C VAL A 146 3.68 -1.27 -4.32
N ASP A 147 4.00 -0.75 -3.15
CA ASP A 147 4.32 0.65 -2.96
C ASP A 147 5.84 0.84 -3.10
N ALA A 148 6.24 1.81 -3.91
CA ALA A 148 7.63 2.15 -4.12
C ALA A 148 7.83 3.66 -3.92
N VAL A 149 8.95 4.04 -3.33
CA VAL A 149 9.32 5.43 -3.08
C VAL A 149 10.66 5.76 -3.72
N ARG A 150 10.77 6.97 -4.28
CA ARG A 150 12.03 7.51 -4.80
C ARG A 150 12.19 8.98 -4.44
N PRO A 151 13.42 9.48 -4.27
CA PRO A 151 13.67 10.91 -4.18
C PRO A 151 13.27 11.64 -5.46
N LEU A 152 12.75 12.87 -5.34
CA LEU A 152 12.49 13.75 -6.46
C LEU A 152 13.82 14.38 -6.93
N GLN A 153 14.47 13.68 -7.86
CA GLN A 153 15.69 14.16 -8.51
C GLN A 153 15.43 14.36 -10.00
N PRO A 154 16.07 15.34 -10.66
CA PRO A 154 15.97 15.51 -12.10
C PRO A 154 16.32 14.21 -12.83
N LEU A 155 15.57 13.88 -13.87
CA LEU A 155 15.90 12.76 -14.74
C LEU A 155 16.98 13.22 -15.74
N GLU A 156 18.05 12.44 -15.88
CA GLU A 156 19.16 12.73 -16.80
C GLU A 156 18.78 12.63 -18.28
N ARG A 157 17.69 11.94 -18.58
CA ARG A 157 17.23 11.75 -19.96
C ARG A 157 15.86 12.43 -20.15
N PRO A 158 15.77 13.42 -21.05
CA PRO A 158 14.47 13.90 -21.50
C PRO A 158 13.72 12.76 -22.20
N ALA A 159 12.41 12.65 -21.95
CA ALA A 159 11.58 11.70 -22.68
C ALA A 159 11.63 12.05 -24.18
N ASN A 160 12.13 11.14 -24.99
CA ASN A 160 12.11 11.28 -26.44
C ASN A 160 10.75 10.75 -26.96
N SER A 161 9.71 11.54 -26.73
CA SER A 161 8.34 11.20 -27.12
C SER A 161 7.81 12.24 -28.10
N ALA A 162 7.12 11.76 -29.14
CA ALA A 162 6.36 12.63 -30.05
C ALA A 162 5.10 13.22 -29.37
N LEU A 163 4.74 12.72 -28.17
CA LEU A 163 3.58 13.18 -27.44
C LEU A 163 3.87 14.50 -26.72
N ARG A 164 2.94 15.43 -26.80
CA ARG A 164 2.97 16.66 -26.02
C ARG A 164 2.43 16.41 -24.61
N ILE A 165 3.18 16.77 -23.60
CA ILE A 165 2.77 16.67 -22.20
C ILE A 165 2.35 18.04 -21.70
N ARG A 166 1.18 18.13 -21.06
CA ARG A 166 0.75 19.33 -20.31
C ARG A 166 -0.07 18.98 -19.09
N GLN A 167 -0.14 19.90 -18.16
CA GLN A 167 -1.06 19.79 -17.05
C GLN A 167 -2.51 19.93 -17.54
N ALA A 168 -3.41 19.10 -16.98
CA ALA A 168 -4.82 19.15 -17.24
C ALA A 168 -5.47 20.36 -16.54
N VAL A 169 -6.54 20.86 -17.13
CA VAL A 169 -7.40 21.92 -16.58
C VAL A 169 -8.83 21.39 -16.41
N MET A 170 -9.71 22.14 -15.77
CA MET A 170 -11.10 21.74 -15.53
C MET A 170 -11.86 21.34 -16.80
N ALA A 171 -11.55 21.95 -17.92
CA ALA A 171 -12.16 21.64 -19.23
C ALA A 171 -11.76 20.26 -19.77
N ASP A 172 -10.72 19.63 -19.24
CA ASP A 172 -10.28 18.30 -19.65
C ASP A 172 -11.01 17.16 -18.94
N ALA A 173 -11.88 17.45 -17.98
CA ALA A 173 -12.50 16.45 -17.10
C ALA A 173 -13.25 15.34 -17.88
N ASP A 174 -13.96 15.68 -18.95
CA ASP A 174 -14.68 14.69 -19.76
C ASP A 174 -13.73 13.76 -20.53
N ALA A 175 -12.63 14.31 -21.03
CA ALA A 175 -11.58 13.51 -21.70
C ALA A 175 -10.85 12.59 -20.70
N LEU A 176 -10.57 13.09 -19.49
CA LEU A 176 -9.99 12.28 -18.41
C LEU A 176 -10.91 11.15 -18.00
N ALA A 177 -12.22 11.41 -17.84
CA ALA A 177 -13.18 10.36 -17.51
C ALA A 177 -13.25 9.28 -18.62
N SER A 178 -13.14 9.68 -19.88
CA SER A 178 -13.10 8.73 -21.00
C SER A 178 -11.85 7.85 -20.97
N LEU A 179 -10.68 8.41 -20.67
CA LEU A 179 -9.43 7.65 -20.48
C LEU A 179 -9.48 6.75 -19.25
N GLU A 180 -10.15 7.19 -18.18
CA GLU A 180 -10.32 6.38 -16.95
C GLU A 180 -11.16 5.12 -17.20
N VAL A 181 -12.17 5.16 -18.08
CA VAL A 181 -12.92 3.97 -18.48
C VAL A 181 -11.99 2.92 -19.11
N GLU A 182 -11.11 3.34 -20.03
CA GLU A 182 -10.13 2.44 -20.66
C GLU A 182 -9.08 1.93 -19.66
N HIS A 183 -8.65 2.79 -18.74
CA HIS A 183 -7.75 2.44 -17.65
C HIS A 183 -8.33 1.33 -16.75
N ARG A 184 -9.59 1.46 -16.35
CA ARG A 184 -10.28 0.44 -15.54
C ARG A 184 -10.49 -0.87 -16.29
N ARG A 185 -10.83 -0.78 -17.58
CA ARG A 185 -10.92 -1.96 -18.43
C ARG A 185 -9.59 -2.71 -18.52
N TYR A 186 -8.49 -1.99 -18.67
CA TYR A 186 -7.15 -2.58 -18.67
C TYR A 186 -6.83 -3.33 -17.37
N TYR A 187 -7.13 -2.74 -16.22
CA TYR A 187 -6.89 -3.39 -14.94
C TYR A 187 -7.75 -4.64 -14.70
N SER A 188 -8.96 -4.69 -15.23
CA SER A 188 -9.83 -5.86 -15.10
C SER A 188 -9.49 -6.98 -16.08
N ALA A 189 -8.69 -6.69 -17.12
CA ALA A 189 -8.30 -7.65 -18.14
C ALA A 189 -6.98 -8.38 -17.81
N SER A 190 -6.66 -9.41 -18.62
CA SER A 190 -5.35 -10.07 -18.59
C SER A 190 -4.23 -9.07 -18.92
N PRO A 191 -3.07 -9.13 -18.27
CA PRO A 191 -2.64 -10.09 -17.22
C PRO A 191 -2.90 -9.61 -15.78
N VAL A 192 -3.59 -8.50 -15.59
CA VAL A 192 -3.69 -7.85 -14.26
C VAL A 192 -4.80 -8.47 -13.40
N PHE A 193 -5.99 -8.70 -13.98
CA PHE A 193 -7.15 -9.32 -13.31
C PHE A 193 -7.57 -8.68 -11.98
N MET A 194 -7.41 -7.37 -11.84
CA MET A 194 -7.91 -6.67 -10.65
C MET A 194 -9.45 -6.69 -10.61
N ALA A 195 -9.99 -6.74 -9.40
CA ALA A 195 -11.43 -6.63 -9.21
C ALA A 195 -11.96 -5.32 -9.84
N PRO A 196 -13.07 -5.38 -10.57
CA PRO A 196 -13.68 -4.18 -11.16
C PRO A 196 -13.98 -3.14 -10.08
N ARG A 197 -13.62 -1.89 -10.36
CA ARG A 197 -13.94 -0.72 -9.53
C ARG A 197 -14.62 0.33 -10.39
N ALA A 198 -15.44 1.15 -9.76
CA ALA A 198 -15.89 2.38 -10.41
C ALA A 198 -14.70 3.27 -10.73
N GLY A 199 -14.65 3.78 -11.95
CA GLY A 199 -13.69 4.82 -12.34
C GLY A 199 -14.18 6.19 -11.87
N MET A 200 -13.28 7.17 -11.93
CA MET A 200 -13.65 8.57 -11.70
C MET A 200 -14.52 9.10 -12.84
N SER A 201 -15.62 9.73 -12.48
CA SER A 201 -16.48 10.49 -13.40
C SER A 201 -15.82 11.84 -13.75
N ALA A 202 -16.41 12.56 -14.71
CA ALA A 202 -15.96 13.92 -15.03
C ALA A 202 -16.10 14.87 -13.83
N ASP A 203 -17.15 14.70 -13.02
CA ASP A 203 -17.34 15.51 -11.80
C ASP A 203 -16.31 15.17 -10.72
N ASP A 204 -15.95 13.91 -10.56
CA ASP A 204 -14.86 13.50 -9.66
C ASP A 204 -13.52 14.11 -10.11
N PHE A 205 -13.23 14.13 -11.41
CA PHE A 205 -12.04 14.80 -11.93
C PHE A 205 -12.06 16.31 -11.71
N ARG A 206 -13.22 16.98 -11.84
CA ARG A 206 -13.36 18.41 -11.51
C ARG A 206 -13.07 18.66 -10.03
N GLN A 207 -13.63 17.85 -9.15
CA GLN A 207 -13.37 17.94 -7.70
C GLN A 207 -11.90 17.68 -7.37
N PHE A 208 -11.29 16.68 -8.02
CA PHE A 208 -9.89 16.35 -7.84
C PHE A 208 -8.97 17.51 -8.26
N LEU A 209 -9.22 18.09 -9.44
CA LEU A 209 -8.44 19.21 -9.98
C LEU A 209 -8.66 20.53 -9.21
N ALA A 210 -9.71 20.64 -8.42
CA ALA A 210 -9.96 21.78 -7.55
C ALA A 210 -9.07 21.77 -6.29
N GLN A 211 -8.46 20.64 -5.93
CA GLN A 211 -7.58 20.55 -4.77
C GLN A 211 -6.19 21.09 -5.13
N PRO A 212 -5.60 21.98 -4.32
CA PRO A 212 -4.35 22.69 -4.67
C PRO A 212 -3.14 21.77 -4.80
N ASP A 213 -3.12 20.66 -4.06
CA ASP A 213 -1.99 19.72 -4.02
C ASP A 213 -2.13 18.58 -5.05
N ASN A 214 -3.25 18.55 -5.78
CA ASN A 214 -3.51 17.53 -6.78
C ASN A 214 -3.19 18.04 -8.19
N SER A 215 -2.73 17.16 -9.04
CA SER A 215 -2.54 17.46 -10.46
C SER A 215 -2.73 16.24 -11.35
N VAL A 216 -3.16 16.50 -12.57
CA VAL A 216 -3.20 15.50 -13.63
C VAL A 216 -2.39 16.03 -14.82
N TRP A 217 -1.53 15.17 -15.36
CA TRP A 217 -0.77 15.47 -16.57
C TRP A 217 -1.32 14.66 -17.73
N LEU A 218 -1.57 15.30 -18.85
CA LEU A 218 -2.09 14.68 -20.06
C LEU A 218 -0.96 14.45 -21.06
N ALA A 219 -0.95 13.28 -21.69
CA ALA A 219 -0.22 13.00 -22.89
C ALA A 219 -1.16 13.19 -24.11
N LEU A 220 -0.71 13.94 -25.09
CA LEU A 220 -1.50 14.37 -26.26
C LEU A 220 -0.78 13.98 -27.55
N ASP A 221 -1.53 13.34 -28.46
CA ASP A 221 -1.16 13.22 -29.87
C ASP A 221 -1.91 14.31 -30.65
N GLY A 222 -1.18 15.34 -31.08
CA GLY A 222 -1.81 16.58 -31.57
C GLY A 222 -2.69 17.22 -30.50
N SER A 223 -4.01 17.22 -30.72
CA SER A 223 -5.02 17.70 -29.77
C SER A 223 -5.72 16.57 -28.99
N ARG A 224 -5.50 15.32 -29.37
CA ARG A 224 -6.19 14.16 -28.79
C ARG A 224 -5.50 13.71 -27.50
N PRO A 225 -6.19 13.64 -26.35
CA PRO A 225 -5.68 13.01 -25.14
C PRO A 225 -5.54 11.49 -25.35
N VAL A 226 -4.34 10.96 -25.09
CA VAL A 226 -4.01 9.54 -25.28
C VAL A 226 -3.49 8.88 -24.01
N GLY A 227 -3.27 9.66 -22.94
CA GLY A 227 -2.86 9.13 -21.66
C GLY A 227 -2.89 10.19 -20.57
N PHE A 228 -2.78 9.77 -19.34
CA PHE A 228 -2.69 10.64 -18.17
C PHE A 228 -1.78 10.08 -17.09
N LEU A 229 -1.27 10.97 -16.25
CA LEU A 229 -0.61 10.69 -14.97
C LEU A 229 -1.31 11.52 -13.91
N ARG A 230 -1.88 10.88 -12.89
CA ARG A 230 -2.54 11.52 -11.76
C ARG A 230 -1.61 11.53 -10.56
N LEU A 231 -1.45 12.71 -9.98
CA LEU A 231 -0.61 12.96 -8.80
C LEU A 231 -1.49 13.51 -7.68
N ASP A 232 -1.45 12.82 -6.55
CA ASP A 232 -2.18 13.20 -5.34
C ASP A 232 -1.19 13.75 -4.31
N GLY A 233 -1.53 14.88 -3.71
CA GLY A 233 -0.77 15.43 -2.59
C GLY A 233 -0.95 14.64 -1.30
N TYR A 234 -1.97 13.79 -1.24
CA TYR A 234 -2.26 12.93 -0.10
C TYR A 234 -2.89 11.62 -0.57
N GLU A 235 -2.37 10.49 -0.12
CA GLU A 235 -2.96 9.18 -0.36
C GLU A 235 -3.53 8.59 0.93
N LEU A 236 -4.81 8.18 0.86
CA LEU A 236 -5.53 7.60 1.99
C LEU A 236 -5.13 6.14 2.28
N ASP A 237 -4.69 5.42 1.26
CA ASP A 237 -4.46 3.96 1.30
C ASP A 237 -2.97 3.57 1.21
N GLY A 238 -2.06 4.54 1.28
CA GLY A 238 -0.61 4.30 1.24
C GLY A 238 -0.10 3.67 2.53
N ALA A 239 0.99 2.89 2.44
CA ALA A 239 1.69 2.41 3.62
C ALA A 239 2.24 3.60 4.44
N ASP A 240 2.06 3.60 5.75
CA ASP A 240 2.55 4.67 6.64
C ASP A 240 4.05 4.94 6.47
N ALA A 241 4.80 3.91 6.05
CA ALA A 241 6.24 4.00 5.81
C ALA A 241 6.64 5.00 4.71
N ILE A 242 5.74 5.30 3.78
CA ILE A 242 6.01 6.21 2.64
C ILE A 242 5.24 7.54 2.75
N VAL A 243 4.39 7.70 3.75
CA VAL A 243 3.60 8.94 3.96
C VAL A 243 4.37 9.91 4.84
N PHE A 244 4.84 11.01 4.27
CA PHE A 244 5.56 12.07 4.99
C PHE A 244 5.42 13.42 4.26
N PRO A 245 5.69 14.55 4.93
CA PRO A 245 5.57 15.88 4.31
C PRO A 245 6.39 15.99 3.02
N GLY A 246 5.76 16.46 1.95
CA GLY A 246 6.38 16.60 0.62
C GLY A 246 6.33 15.33 -0.24
N THR A 247 5.70 14.24 0.22
CA THR A 247 5.43 13.09 -0.63
C THR A 247 4.31 13.42 -1.61
N VAL A 248 4.51 13.04 -2.88
CA VAL A 248 3.50 13.09 -3.94
C VAL A 248 3.27 11.68 -4.43
N PHE A 249 2.02 11.27 -4.53
CA PHE A 249 1.62 9.93 -4.92
C PHE A 249 1.22 9.87 -6.39
N ILE A 250 1.68 8.85 -7.10
CA ILE A 250 1.16 8.49 -8.42
C ILE A 250 -0.04 7.57 -8.19
N SER A 251 -1.24 8.13 -8.20
CA SER A 251 -2.48 7.40 -7.93
C SER A 251 -3.18 6.85 -9.17
N GLY A 252 -2.68 7.20 -10.36
CA GLY A 252 -3.14 6.67 -11.63
C GLY A 252 -2.18 7.03 -12.76
N ALA A 253 -1.84 6.04 -13.56
CA ALA A 253 -1.03 6.23 -14.76
C ALA A 253 -1.59 5.34 -15.87
N PHE A 254 -1.91 5.92 -17.00
CA PHE A 254 -2.47 5.19 -18.13
C PHE A 254 -2.07 5.83 -19.46
N ILE A 255 -1.78 4.99 -20.42
CA ILE A 255 -1.63 5.39 -21.82
C ILE A 255 -2.34 4.36 -22.71
N LEU A 256 -3.01 4.83 -23.76
CA LEU A 256 -3.69 3.95 -24.71
C LEU A 256 -2.71 2.94 -25.31
N PRO A 257 -3.15 1.70 -25.58
CA PRO A 257 -2.25 0.61 -26.04
C PRO A 257 -1.39 0.98 -27.25
N ASP A 258 -1.94 1.67 -28.22
CA ASP A 258 -1.25 2.05 -29.48
C ASP A 258 -0.08 3.04 -29.25
N TYR A 259 -0.02 3.67 -28.10
CA TYR A 259 1.03 4.64 -27.72
C TYR A 259 2.05 4.10 -26.73
N ARG A 260 1.93 2.82 -26.36
CA ARG A 260 2.88 2.17 -25.44
C ARG A 260 4.19 1.83 -26.13
N GLY A 261 5.29 1.81 -25.34
CA GLY A 261 6.61 1.49 -25.89
C GLY A 261 7.24 2.56 -26.77
N GLN A 262 6.62 3.73 -26.91
CA GLN A 262 7.10 4.84 -27.73
C GLN A 262 7.73 5.98 -26.93
N GLY A 263 8.19 5.69 -25.71
CA GLY A 263 8.82 6.67 -24.82
C GLY A 263 7.86 7.67 -24.17
N GLY A 264 6.56 7.43 -24.20
CA GLY A 264 5.52 8.26 -23.58
C GLY A 264 5.10 7.81 -22.16
N SER A 265 5.84 6.87 -21.58
CA SER A 265 5.58 6.33 -20.23
C SER A 265 6.76 6.57 -19.31
#